data_b0ae5eb704f3493e9924a7b62e14b8ff
#
_entry.id   b0ae5eb704f3493e9924a7b62e14b8ff
#
_cell.length_a   1.000
_cell.length_b   1.000
_cell.length_c   1.000
_cell.angle_alpha   90.00
_cell.angle_beta   90.00
_cell.angle_gamma   90.00
#
_symmetry.space_group_name_H-M   'P 1'
#
loop_
_entity.id
_entity.type
_entity.pdbx_description
1 polymer ?
#
loop_
_entity_poly.entity_id
_entity_poly.type
_entity_poly.pdbx_seq_one_letter_code
_entity_poly.pdbx_strand_id
1 'polypeptide(L)'
;MPSDIVIIGPQGVGKSTIGELLAQQLDLPQCSMDEHRWTYYNEIGYDDAIAKQKRETEGAWGIIRYWKPFEAYAVERLLSEHTNCVIDFGAGHSVYDDPLLFQRVKRALAPYPNVVLLMPSPDLEESLDILNTRNHKLPEDIRRTNEHFVRHPSNDTLAKFTVYTKAKTPAETCHEVLQVVNVS
;
A
#
# COMPACT_ATOMS: atom_id res chain seq x y z
N MET A 1 3.64 -13.14 21.02
CA MET A 1 4.42 -12.03 20.45
C MET A 1 3.48 -11.23 19.58
N PRO A 2 3.56 -9.89 19.55
CA PRO A 2 2.67 -9.12 18.69
C PRO A 2 2.86 -9.56 17.23
N SER A 3 1.76 -9.80 16.56
CA SER A 3 1.76 -10.18 15.15
C SER A 3 1.99 -8.94 14.29
N ASP A 4 2.75 -9.07 13.22
CA ASP A 4 2.95 -8.00 12.26
C ASP A 4 1.61 -7.43 11.78
N ILE A 5 1.57 -6.11 11.57
CA ILE A 5 0.44 -5.41 10.96
C ILE A 5 0.89 -4.89 9.61
N VAL A 6 0.20 -5.27 8.55
CA VAL A 6 0.46 -4.78 7.20
C VAL A 6 -0.66 -3.85 6.78
N ILE A 7 -0.32 -2.62 6.41
CA ILE A 7 -1.27 -1.58 5.99
C ILE A 7 -1.19 -1.41 4.48
N ILE A 8 -2.32 -1.59 3.80
CA ILE A 8 -2.48 -1.39 2.36
C ILE A 8 -3.56 -0.33 2.07
N GLY A 9 -3.63 0.15 0.84
CA GLY A 9 -4.65 1.11 0.42
C GLY A 9 -4.13 2.16 -0.57
N PRO A 10 -5.00 3.01 -1.11
CA PRO A 10 -4.66 3.97 -2.15
C PRO A 10 -3.74 5.09 -1.66
N GLN A 11 -3.21 5.86 -2.61
CA GLN A 11 -2.37 7.02 -2.31
C GLN A 11 -3.19 8.13 -1.62
N GLY A 12 -2.62 8.70 -0.56
CA GLY A 12 -3.25 9.80 0.19
C GLY A 12 -4.26 9.37 1.25
N VAL A 13 -4.46 8.05 1.48
CA VAL A 13 -5.39 7.58 2.52
C VAL A 13 -4.84 7.71 3.95
N GLY A 14 -3.51 7.84 4.12
CA GLY A 14 -2.88 8.04 5.42
C GLY A 14 -2.11 6.84 5.97
N LYS A 15 -1.74 5.86 5.14
CA LYS A 15 -1.05 4.63 5.57
C LYS A 15 0.18 4.87 6.45
N SER A 16 1.11 5.70 6.00
CA SER A 16 2.36 5.94 6.75
C SER A 16 2.10 6.64 8.08
N THR A 17 1.14 7.59 8.12
CA THR A 17 0.75 8.26 9.38
C THR A 17 0.13 7.27 10.37
N ILE A 18 -0.75 6.40 9.90
CA ILE A 18 -1.36 5.36 10.76
C ILE A 18 -0.33 4.32 11.16
N GLY A 19 0.58 3.95 10.25
CA GLY A 19 1.70 3.06 10.53
C GLY A 19 2.60 3.57 11.65
N GLU A 20 2.96 4.85 11.60
CA GLU A 20 3.74 5.51 12.65
C GLU A 20 3.02 5.50 14.02
N LEU A 21 1.73 5.85 14.05
CA LEU A 21 0.96 5.83 15.29
C LEU A 21 0.81 4.42 15.87
N LEU A 22 0.57 3.42 15.04
CA LEU A 22 0.50 2.02 15.47
C LEU A 22 1.85 1.54 16.02
N ALA A 23 2.94 1.84 15.32
CA ALA A 23 4.30 1.50 15.75
C ALA A 23 4.62 2.09 17.11
N GLN A 24 4.30 3.37 17.34
CA GLN A 24 4.47 4.04 18.63
C GLN A 24 3.60 3.42 19.74
N GLN A 25 2.33 3.10 19.47
CA GLN A 25 1.43 2.55 20.49
C GLN A 25 1.77 1.10 20.87
N LEU A 26 2.32 0.33 19.94
CA LEU A 26 2.69 -1.06 20.14
C LEU A 26 4.15 -1.27 20.56
N ASP A 27 4.94 -0.19 20.61
CA ASP A 27 6.39 -0.25 20.83
C ASP A 27 7.08 -1.18 19.81
N LEU A 28 6.68 -1.04 18.54
CA LEU A 28 7.21 -1.79 17.40
C LEU A 28 7.91 -0.84 16.41
N PRO A 29 8.91 -1.33 15.65
CA PRO A 29 9.42 -0.55 14.53
C PRO A 29 8.37 -0.40 13.41
N GLN A 30 8.41 0.73 12.70
CA GLN A 30 7.73 0.90 11.41
C GLN A 30 8.69 0.52 10.28
N CYS A 31 8.20 -0.26 9.31
CA CYS A 31 8.93 -0.65 8.12
C CYS A 31 8.16 -0.14 6.89
N SER A 32 8.54 1.04 6.39
CA SER A 32 7.85 1.63 5.24
C SER A 32 8.40 1.10 3.91
N MET A 33 7.52 0.63 3.04
CA MET A 33 7.89 0.22 1.68
C MET A 33 8.56 1.35 0.90
N ASP A 34 8.15 2.58 1.10
CA ASP A 34 8.71 3.73 0.38
C ASP A 34 10.18 4.01 0.73
N GLU A 35 10.65 3.58 1.92
CA GLU A 35 12.04 3.67 2.34
C GLU A 35 12.92 2.57 1.73
N HIS A 36 12.36 1.38 1.53
CA HIS A 36 13.11 0.18 1.12
C HIS A 36 13.02 -0.12 -0.37
N ARG A 37 11.95 0.28 -1.05
CA ARG A 37 11.62 -0.16 -2.41
C ARG A 37 12.76 0.01 -3.43
N TRP A 38 13.50 1.10 -3.40
CA TRP A 38 14.55 1.34 -4.38
C TRP A 38 15.74 0.38 -4.21
N THR A 39 16.07 0.01 -2.98
CA THR A 39 17.07 -1.02 -2.69
C THR A 39 16.62 -2.35 -3.32
N TYR A 40 15.39 -2.78 -3.04
CA TYR A 40 14.86 -4.03 -3.57
C TYR A 40 14.68 -4.03 -5.08
N TYR A 41 14.25 -2.92 -5.66
CA TYR A 41 14.14 -2.80 -7.13
C TYR A 41 15.49 -2.98 -7.81
N ASN A 42 16.55 -2.40 -7.24
CA ASN A 42 17.91 -2.52 -7.79
C ASN A 42 18.45 -3.95 -7.69
N GLU A 43 18.03 -4.76 -6.70
CA GLU A 43 18.44 -6.17 -6.61
C GLU A 43 18.07 -6.99 -7.85
N ILE A 44 17.00 -6.61 -8.55
CA ILE A 44 16.52 -7.32 -9.75
C ILE A 44 16.65 -6.49 -11.04
N GLY A 45 17.51 -5.50 -11.04
CA GLY A 45 17.91 -4.79 -12.25
C GLY A 45 16.96 -3.67 -12.67
N TYR A 46 16.38 -2.94 -11.72
CA TYR A 46 15.67 -1.70 -12.04
C TYR A 46 16.57 -0.71 -12.77
N ASP A 47 16.03 -0.08 -13.79
CA ASP A 47 16.73 0.90 -14.62
C ASP A 47 15.93 2.21 -14.72
N ASP A 48 16.50 3.28 -14.17
CA ASP A 48 15.91 4.62 -14.19
C ASP A 48 15.73 5.17 -15.61
N ALA A 49 16.62 4.81 -16.55
CA ALA A 49 16.51 5.27 -17.94
C ALA A 49 15.30 4.63 -18.63
N ILE A 50 15.06 3.34 -18.38
CA ILE A 50 13.85 2.64 -18.87
C ILE A 50 12.60 3.24 -18.22
N ALA A 51 12.61 3.47 -16.91
CA ALA A 51 11.49 4.07 -16.19
C ALA A 51 11.14 5.45 -16.76
N LYS A 52 12.15 6.29 -16.99
CA LYS A 52 11.98 7.62 -17.60
C LYS A 52 11.43 7.52 -19.01
N GLN A 53 11.98 6.64 -19.85
CA GLN A 53 11.48 6.40 -21.21
C GLN A 53 10.01 5.99 -21.19
N LYS A 54 9.63 5.03 -20.31
CA LYS A 54 8.22 4.59 -20.14
C LYS A 54 7.33 5.74 -19.72
N ARG A 55 7.77 6.60 -18.81
CA ARG A 55 7.04 7.79 -18.39
C ARG A 55 6.82 8.77 -19.54
N GLU A 56 7.84 9.01 -20.37
CA GLU A 56 7.79 9.95 -21.49
C GLU A 56 6.92 9.44 -22.64
N THR A 57 6.99 8.15 -22.95
CA THR A 57 6.30 7.56 -24.12
C THR A 57 4.89 7.07 -23.82
N GLU A 58 4.61 6.59 -22.61
CA GLU A 58 3.37 5.91 -22.22
C GLU A 58 2.67 6.59 -21.02
N GLY A 59 3.23 7.70 -20.50
CA GLY A 59 2.68 8.42 -19.36
C GLY A 59 2.77 7.67 -18.04
N ALA A 60 1.89 8.01 -17.08
CA ALA A 60 1.86 7.36 -15.76
C ALA A 60 1.62 5.85 -15.85
N TRP A 61 0.80 5.39 -16.78
CA TRP A 61 0.53 3.96 -16.95
C TRP A 61 1.74 3.15 -17.43
N GLY A 62 2.59 3.75 -18.26
CA GLY A 62 3.82 3.10 -18.74
C GLY A 62 4.77 2.80 -17.58
N ILE A 63 5.01 3.79 -16.73
CA ILE A 63 5.91 3.61 -15.58
C ILE A 63 5.30 2.66 -14.54
N ILE A 64 3.99 2.72 -14.28
CA ILE A 64 3.32 1.81 -13.35
C ILE A 64 3.45 0.37 -13.83
N ARG A 65 3.17 0.08 -15.10
CA ARG A 65 3.35 -1.28 -15.65
C ARG A 65 4.80 -1.75 -15.54
N TYR A 66 5.76 -0.88 -15.78
CA TYR A 66 7.17 -1.20 -15.63
C TYR A 66 7.54 -1.55 -14.18
N TRP A 67 6.96 -0.86 -13.20
CA TRP A 67 7.23 -1.11 -11.77
C TRP A 67 6.63 -2.41 -11.24
N LYS A 68 5.56 -2.95 -11.81
CA LYS A 68 4.82 -4.09 -11.24
C LYS A 68 5.66 -5.32 -10.86
N PRO A 69 6.59 -5.82 -11.70
CA PRO A 69 7.47 -6.93 -11.30
C PRO A 69 8.38 -6.57 -10.12
N PHE A 70 8.86 -5.32 -10.08
CA PHE A 70 9.71 -4.83 -8.99
C PHE A 70 8.91 -4.65 -7.70
N GLU A 71 7.69 -4.13 -7.79
CA GLU A 71 6.78 -3.99 -6.65
C GLU A 71 6.45 -5.36 -6.03
N ALA A 72 6.15 -6.37 -6.83
CA ALA A 72 5.88 -7.72 -6.33
C ALA A 72 7.11 -8.32 -5.64
N TYR A 73 8.29 -8.15 -6.21
CA TYR A 73 9.54 -8.58 -5.59
C TYR A 73 9.81 -7.84 -4.28
N ALA A 74 9.61 -6.51 -4.25
CA ALA A 74 9.81 -5.71 -3.05
C ALA A 74 8.88 -6.14 -1.90
N VAL A 75 7.63 -6.50 -2.21
CA VAL A 75 6.71 -7.06 -1.21
C VAL A 75 7.27 -8.35 -0.62
N GLU A 76 7.70 -9.29 -1.45
CA GLU A 76 8.29 -10.55 -0.99
C GLU A 76 9.54 -10.30 -0.13
N ARG A 77 10.41 -9.37 -0.54
CA ARG A 77 11.65 -9.02 0.17
C ARG A 77 11.36 -8.37 1.53
N LEU A 78 10.52 -7.34 1.56
CA LEU A 78 10.17 -6.62 2.78
C LEU A 78 9.58 -7.57 3.83
N LEU A 79 8.62 -8.40 3.42
CA LEU A 79 7.96 -9.36 4.30
C LEU A 79 8.91 -10.48 4.80
N SER A 80 9.93 -10.84 4.02
CA SER A 80 10.91 -11.86 4.43
C SER A 80 12.02 -11.32 5.35
N GLU A 81 12.30 -10.02 5.26
CA GLU A 81 13.41 -9.38 5.97
C GLU A 81 12.98 -8.80 7.32
N HIS A 82 11.73 -8.35 7.44
CA HIS A 82 11.21 -7.69 8.63
C HIS A 82 10.14 -8.50 9.32
N THR A 83 10.26 -8.61 10.63
CA THR A 83 9.29 -9.27 11.52
C THR A 83 9.11 -8.45 12.79
N ASN A 84 8.00 -8.62 13.48
CA ASN A 84 7.63 -7.87 14.68
C ASN A 84 7.63 -6.35 14.41
N CYS A 85 6.93 -5.93 13.37
CA CYS A 85 6.87 -4.54 12.94
C CYS A 85 5.49 -4.16 12.36
N VAL A 86 5.28 -2.88 12.23
CA VAL A 86 4.18 -2.31 11.46
C VAL A 86 4.71 -1.98 10.07
N ILE A 87 4.12 -2.59 9.05
CA ILE A 87 4.55 -2.46 7.65
C ILE A 87 3.52 -1.61 6.90
N ASP A 88 3.93 -0.53 6.26
CA ASP A 88 3.06 0.21 5.35
C ASP A 88 3.51 0.08 3.90
N PHE A 89 2.59 -0.33 3.02
CA PHE A 89 2.85 -0.48 1.60
C PHE A 89 2.66 0.84 0.83
N GLY A 90 3.47 1.06 -0.21
CA GLY A 90 3.14 2.04 -1.24
C GLY A 90 1.86 1.61 -1.98
N ALA A 91 1.09 2.58 -2.49
CA ALA A 91 -0.25 2.34 -3.06
C ALA A 91 -0.29 1.29 -4.19
N GLY A 92 0.77 1.21 -5.01
CA GLY A 92 0.86 0.22 -6.09
C GLY A 92 1.17 -1.20 -5.64
N HIS A 93 1.79 -1.38 -4.47
CA HIS A 93 2.31 -2.66 -3.98
C HIS A 93 1.22 -3.69 -3.59
N SER A 94 -0.03 -3.28 -3.57
CA SER A 94 -1.19 -4.16 -3.32
C SER A 94 -2.13 -4.32 -4.54
N VAL A 95 -1.79 -3.73 -5.70
CA VAL A 95 -2.65 -3.72 -6.89
C VAL A 95 -1.94 -4.33 -8.10
N TYR A 96 -2.49 -5.40 -8.66
CA TYR A 96 -1.88 -6.13 -9.78
C TYR A 96 -2.93 -6.60 -10.77
N ASP A 97 -2.82 -6.16 -12.04
CA ASP A 97 -3.61 -6.67 -13.16
C ASP A 97 -3.06 -8.03 -13.65
N ASP A 98 -1.74 -8.26 -13.52
CA ASP A 98 -1.11 -9.53 -13.88
C ASP A 98 -1.42 -10.61 -12.82
N PRO A 99 -2.12 -11.71 -13.20
CA PRO A 99 -2.49 -12.76 -12.26
C PRO A 99 -1.29 -13.46 -11.61
N LEU A 100 -0.15 -13.57 -12.30
CA LEU A 100 1.04 -14.23 -11.76
C LEU A 100 1.69 -13.37 -10.66
N LEU A 101 1.81 -12.06 -10.89
CA LEU A 101 2.32 -11.12 -9.89
C LEU A 101 1.35 -11.03 -8.70
N PHE A 102 0.05 -10.99 -8.95
CA PHE A 102 -0.96 -11.01 -7.90
C PHE A 102 -0.85 -12.26 -7.02
N GLN A 103 -0.70 -13.45 -7.62
CA GLN A 103 -0.55 -14.70 -6.87
C GLN A 103 0.74 -14.75 -6.04
N ARG A 104 1.83 -14.14 -6.51
CA ARG A 104 3.08 -14.00 -5.72
C ARG A 104 2.82 -13.20 -4.45
N VAL A 105 2.26 -12.00 -4.58
CA VAL A 105 1.95 -11.12 -3.45
C VAL A 105 0.92 -11.73 -2.50
N LYS A 106 -0.13 -12.35 -3.03
CA LYS A 106 -1.14 -13.06 -2.23
C LYS A 106 -0.51 -14.18 -1.39
N ARG A 107 0.42 -14.96 -1.96
CA ARG A 107 1.16 -16.00 -1.22
C ARG A 107 2.07 -15.41 -0.15
N ALA A 108 2.76 -14.31 -0.45
CA ALA A 108 3.62 -13.64 0.51
C ALA A 108 2.83 -13.10 1.72
N LEU A 109 1.62 -12.58 1.49
CA LEU A 109 0.74 -12.06 2.54
C LEU A 109 -0.10 -13.14 3.26
N ALA A 110 -0.17 -14.36 2.73
CA ALA A 110 -1.01 -15.41 3.31
C ALA A 110 -0.72 -15.72 4.80
N PRO A 111 0.56 -15.72 5.28
CA PRO A 111 0.87 -15.94 6.68
C PRO A 111 0.49 -14.79 7.62
N TYR A 112 0.19 -13.59 7.10
CA TYR A 112 -0.06 -12.39 7.88
C TYR A 112 -1.54 -12.29 8.27
N PRO A 113 -1.90 -12.41 9.57
CA PRO A 113 -3.29 -12.34 10.01
C PRO A 113 -3.86 -10.92 10.00
N ASN A 114 -2.99 -9.90 10.05
CA ASN A 114 -3.37 -8.51 10.23
C ASN A 114 -3.03 -7.68 8.97
N VAL A 115 -3.64 -7.99 7.83
CA VAL A 115 -3.56 -7.16 6.62
C VAL A 115 -4.76 -6.21 6.63
N VAL A 116 -4.51 -4.93 6.85
CA VAL A 116 -5.52 -3.87 7.00
C VAL A 116 -5.56 -2.99 5.77
N LEU A 117 -6.70 -2.95 5.11
CA LEU A 117 -7.01 -1.99 4.05
C LEU A 117 -7.53 -0.70 4.68
N LEU A 118 -6.84 0.41 4.43
CA LEU A 118 -7.38 1.74 4.72
C LEU A 118 -8.07 2.30 3.49
N MET A 119 -9.33 2.70 3.65
CA MET A 119 -10.13 3.38 2.63
C MET A 119 -10.78 4.63 3.23
N PRO A 120 -11.03 5.70 2.46
CA PRO A 120 -11.77 6.85 2.98
C PRO A 120 -13.19 6.50 3.41
N SER A 121 -13.94 5.78 2.59
CA SER A 121 -15.37 5.46 2.76
C SER A 121 -15.69 4.09 2.17
N PRO A 122 -16.76 3.41 2.61
CA PRO A 122 -17.29 2.24 1.91
C PRO A 122 -17.85 2.57 0.51
N ASP A 123 -18.20 3.83 0.27
CA ASP A 123 -18.59 4.32 -1.06
C ASP A 123 -17.34 4.70 -1.85
N LEU A 124 -17.17 4.09 -3.04
CA LEU A 124 -15.99 4.29 -3.87
C LEU A 124 -15.94 5.69 -4.50
N GLU A 125 -17.08 6.26 -4.91
CA GLU A 125 -17.13 7.61 -5.47
C GLU A 125 -16.77 8.64 -4.40
N GLU A 126 -17.33 8.50 -3.21
CA GLU A 126 -16.96 9.34 -2.08
C GLU A 126 -15.48 9.21 -1.70
N SER A 127 -14.94 7.99 -1.74
CA SER A 127 -13.51 7.73 -1.52
C SER A 127 -12.65 8.47 -2.55
N LEU A 128 -13.04 8.44 -3.82
CA LEU A 128 -12.35 9.16 -4.90
C LEU A 128 -12.40 10.67 -4.70
N ASP A 129 -13.55 11.23 -4.36
CA ASP A 129 -13.71 12.67 -4.10
C ASP A 129 -12.81 13.13 -2.95
N ILE A 130 -12.76 12.38 -1.85
CA ILE A 130 -11.90 12.66 -0.71
C ILE A 130 -10.42 12.61 -1.11
N LEU A 131 -10.00 11.55 -1.82
CA LEU A 131 -8.61 11.38 -2.24
C LEU A 131 -8.20 12.40 -3.30
N ASN A 132 -9.07 12.75 -4.25
CA ASN A 132 -8.81 13.78 -5.24
C ASN A 132 -8.65 15.16 -4.59
N THR A 133 -9.43 15.45 -3.55
CA THR A 133 -9.29 16.69 -2.78
C THR A 133 -7.95 16.73 -2.05
N ARG A 134 -7.55 15.64 -1.40
CA ARG A 134 -6.25 15.54 -0.71
C ARG A 134 -5.07 15.61 -1.69
N ASN A 135 -5.21 15.00 -2.84
CA ASN A 135 -4.17 14.88 -3.88
C ASN A 135 -4.31 15.91 -5.01
N HIS A 136 -5.03 17.01 -4.80
CA HIS A 136 -5.33 18.01 -5.85
C HIS A 136 -4.08 18.61 -6.53
N LYS A 137 -2.93 18.59 -5.85
CA LYS A 137 -1.65 19.10 -6.40
C LYS A 137 -0.93 18.09 -7.30
N LEU A 138 -1.37 16.84 -7.32
CA LEU A 138 -0.76 15.82 -8.18
C LEU A 138 -1.25 15.98 -9.63
N PRO A 139 -0.39 15.64 -10.61
CA PRO A 139 -0.78 15.59 -12.02
C PRO A 139 -2.02 14.71 -12.23
N GLU A 140 -2.85 15.08 -13.22
CA GLU A 140 -4.12 14.39 -13.49
C GLU A 140 -3.92 12.90 -13.80
N ASP A 141 -2.87 12.56 -14.57
CA ASP A 141 -2.56 11.17 -14.91
C ASP A 141 -2.20 10.33 -13.68
N ILE A 142 -1.55 10.91 -12.67
CA ILE A 142 -1.28 10.26 -11.37
C ILE A 142 -2.59 10.07 -10.60
N ARG A 143 -3.50 11.05 -10.61
CA ARG A 143 -4.81 10.91 -9.96
C ARG A 143 -5.64 9.80 -10.60
N ARG A 144 -5.62 9.67 -11.93
CA ARG A 144 -6.29 8.58 -12.64
C ARG A 144 -5.73 7.20 -12.29
N THR A 145 -4.42 7.08 -12.06
CA THR A 145 -3.85 5.82 -11.58
C THR A 145 -4.30 5.49 -10.17
N ASN A 146 -4.46 6.50 -9.30
CA ASN A 146 -4.98 6.30 -7.96
C ASN A 146 -6.47 5.88 -7.98
N GLU A 147 -7.26 6.38 -8.94
CA GLU A 147 -8.63 5.88 -9.17
C GLU A 147 -8.64 4.38 -9.46
N HIS A 148 -7.75 3.91 -10.33
CA HIS A 148 -7.59 2.47 -10.58
C HIS A 148 -7.26 1.71 -9.29
N PHE A 149 -6.34 2.22 -8.45
CA PHE A 149 -5.98 1.59 -7.18
C PHE A 149 -7.14 1.52 -6.18
N VAL A 150 -8.01 2.53 -6.17
CA VAL A 150 -9.23 2.55 -5.33
C VAL A 150 -10.22 1.47 -5.77
N ARG A 151 -10.42 1.32 -7.09
CA ARG A 151 -11.44 0.43 -7.66
C ARG A 151 -10.96 -1.01 -7.83
N HIS A 152 -9.68 -1.27 -7.73
CA HIS A 152 -9.11 -2.57 -8.07
C HIS A 152 -9.39 -3.62 -6.99
N PRO A 153 -9.90 -4.81 -7.35
CA PRO A 153 -10.32 -5.85 -6.40
C PRO A 153 -9.16 -6.52 -5.64
N SER A 154 -7.91 -6.27 -6.03
CA SER A 154 -6.73 -6.81 -5.32
C SER A 154 -6.72 -6.41 -3.84
N ASN A 155 -7.03 -5.14 -3.55
CA ASN A 155 -7.02 -4.63 -2.18
C ASN A 155 -7.98 -5.43 -1.28
N ASP A 156 -9.23 -5.60 -1.70
CA ASP A 156 -10.24 -6.34 -0.95
C ASP A 156 -9.87 -7.82 -0.82
N THR A 157 -9.25 -8.40 -1.86
CA THR A 157 -8.82 -9.81 -1.84
C THR A 157 -7.64 -10.07 -0.90
N LEU A 158 -6.73 -9.10 -0.76
CA LEU A 158 -5.55 -9.21 0.11
C LEU A 158 -5.86 -8.86 1.57
N ALA A 159 -6.80 -7.93 1.80
CA ALA A 159 -7.15 -7.46 3.13
C ALA A 159 -7.82 -8.55 3.98
N LYS A 160 -7.55 -8.51 5.28
CA LYS A 160 -8.29 -9.28 6.32
C LYS A 160 -9.29 -8.37 7.05
N PHE A 161 -8.97 -7.09 7.12
CA PHE A 161 -9.80 -6.06 7.75
C PHE A 161 -9.81 -4.82 6.85
N THR A 162 -10.94 -4.08 6.88
CA THR A 162 -11.04 -2.77 6.23
C THR A 162 -11.42 -1.73 7.27
N VAL A 163 -10.68 -0.64 7.33
CA VAL A 163 -10.92 0.50 8.22
C VAL A 163 -11.12 1.76 7.39
N TYR A 164 -12.18 2.50 7.69
CA TYR A 164 -12.55 3.73 6.97
C TYR A 164 -12.08 4.97 7.71
N THR A 165 -11.47 5.91 6.98
CA THR A 165 -10.81 7.10 7.56
C THR A 165 -11.65 8.37 7.51
N LYS A 166 -12.81 8.37 6.82
CA LYS A 166 -13.69 9.53 6.71
C LYS A 166 -14.16 10.00 8.08
N ALA A 167 -14.14 11.31 8.29
CA ALA A 167 -14.57 11.98 9.52
C ALA A 167 -13.85 11.51 10.80
N LYS A 168 -12.68 10.90 10.66
CA LYS A 168 -11.83 10.45 11.78
C LYS A 168 -10.49 11.16 11.75
N THR A 169 -9.98 11.46 12.92
CA THR A 169 -8.58 11.84 13.11
C THR A 169 -7.66 10.64 12.92
N PRO A 170 -6.37 10.85 12.68
CA PRO A 170 -5.40 9.73 12.65
C PRO A 170 -5.41 8.88 13.93
N ALA A 171 -5.59 9.50 15.11
CA ALA A 171 -5.66 8.78 16.38
C ALA A 171 -6.89 7.89 16.48
N GLU A 172 -8.05 8.36 16.05
CA GLU A 172 -9.29 7.56 16.01
C GLU A 172 -9.18 6.40 15.03
N THR A 173 -8.58 6.63 13.84
CA THR A 173 -8.34 5.57 12.86
C THR A 173 -7.36 4.52 13.40
N CYS A 174 -6.26 4.96 14.03
CA CYS A 174 -5.30 4.08 14.68
C CYS A 174 -5.96 3.21 15.76
N HIS A 175 -6.80 3.82 16.61
CA HIS A 175 -7.56 3.09 17.63
C HIS A 175 -8.47 2.03 17.02
N GLU A 176 -9.19 2.34 15.94
CA GLU A 176 -10.06 1.38 15.25
C GLU A 176 -9.25 0.21 14.63
N VAL A 177 -8.08 0.50 14.04
CA VAL A 177 -7.19 -0.56 13.57
C VAL A 177 -6.82 -1.50 14.72
N LEU A 178 -6.44 -0.98 15.89
CA LEU A 178 -6.10 -1.79 17.06
C LEU A 178 -7.26 -2.64 17.58
N GLN A 179 -8.50 -2.21 17.37
CA GLN A 179 -9.67 -3.01 17.76
C GLN A 179 -9.93 -4.21 16.86
N VAL A 180 -9.54 -4.13 15.59
CA VAL A 180 -9.82 -5.21 14.62
C VAL A 180 -8.66 -6.18 14.45
N VAL A 181 -7.41 -5.77 14.74
CA VAL A 181 -6.24 -6.63 14.60
C VAL A 181 -6.02 -7.51 15.84
N ASN A 182 -5.49 -8.71 15.60
CA ASN A 182 -5.14 -9.65 16.66
C ASN A 182 -3.68 -9.42 17.09
N VAL A 183 -3.46 -8.49 18.01
CA VAL A 183 -2.17 -8.26 18.67
C VAL A 183 -2.20 -8.95 20.02
N SER A 184 -1.71 -10.19 20.08
CA SER A 184 -1.56 -10.96 21.32
C SER A 184 -0.09 -11.18 21.65
#